data_bff46c1809534c6523946d0f6244b809
#
_entry.id   bff46c1809534c6523946d0f6244b809
#
_cell.length_a   1.000
_cell.length_b   1.000
_cell.length_c   1.000
_cell.angle_alpha   90.00
_cell.angle_beta   90.00
_cell.angle_gamma   90.00
#
_symmetry.space_group_name_H-M   'P 1'
#
loop_
_entity.id
_entity.type
_entity.pdbx_description
1 polymer ?
#
loop_
_entity_poly.entity_id
_entity_poly.type
_entity_poly.pdbx_seq_one_letter_code
_entity_poly.pdbx_strand_id
1 'polypeptide(L)'
;MVARIWHGYTLPENADAYEAMLKPELLPGLGKVPGYRGSFLLRRPNGEEVEFVTMIIADSLEHIKAVTGEDYETAIVPDVRRKLLAHWDETVTHYEIASIHGLAGIGG
;
A
#
# COMPACT_ATOMS: atom_id res chain seq x y z
N MET A 1 -8.43 5.97 13.40
CA MET A 1 -7.43 5.53 12.40
C MET A 1 -8.09 4.85 11.23
N VAL A 2 -7.48 4.98 10.08
CA VAL A 2 -7.99 4.47 8.80
C VAL A 2 -6.93 3.59 8.15
N ALA A 3 -7.35 2.50 7.52
CA ALA A 3 -6.50 1.65 6.69
C ALA A 3 -6.84 1.89 5.22
N ARG A 4 -5.82 2.20 4.42
CA ARG A 4 -5.90 2.35 2.97
C ARG A 4 -5.33 1.09 2.33
N ILE A 5 -6.15 0.38 1.57
CA ILE A 5 -5.79 -0.93 1.01
C ILE A 5 -5.88 -0.91 -0.51
N TRP A 6 -4.84 -1.41 -1.17
CA TRP A 6 -4.76 -1.50 -2.62
C TRP A 6 -4.13 -2.81 -3.06
N HIS A 7 -4.59 -3.35 -4.18
CA HIS A 7 -4.11 -4.60 -4.75
C HIS A 7 -3.46 -4.37 -6.10
N GLY A 8 -2.25 -4.93 -6.26
CA GLY A 8 -1.55 -4.98 -7.54
C GLY A 8 -1.04 -6.39 -7.80
N TYR A 9 -0.79 -6.72 -9.06
CA TYR A 9 -0.44 -8.08 -9.47
C TYR A 9 0.76 -8.04 -10.40
N THR A 10 1.73 -8.94 -10.17
CA THR A 10 2.91 -9.06 -11.03
C THR A 10 2.99 -10.46 -11.63
N LEU A 11 3.77 -10.59 -12.71
CA LEU A 11 4.27 -11.90 -13.10
C LEU A 11 5.31 -12.34 -12.08
N PRO A 12 5.51 -13.66 -11.87
CA PRO A 12 6.48 -14.14 -10.89
C PRO A 12 7.89 -13.59 -11.08
N GLU A 13 8.35 -13.43 -12.32
CA GLU A 13 9.68 -12.90 -12.62
C GLU A 13 9.87 -11.44 -12.21
N ASN A 14 8.78 -10.69 -12.01
CA ASN A 14 8.84 -9.28 -11.61
C ASN A 14 8.56 -9.05 -10.13
N ALA A 15 8.15 -10.10 -9.41
CA ALA A 15 7.67 -9.94 -8.03
C ALA A 15 8.74 -9.38 -7.09
N ASP A 16 9.95 -9.93 -7.11
CA ASP A 16 11.01 -9.48 -6.21
C ASP A 16 11.46 -8.05 -6.53
N ALA A 17 11.52 -7.69 -7.81
CA ALA A 17 11.87 -6.34 -8.22
C ALA A 17 10.80 -5.34 -7.78
N TYR A 18 9.53 -5.71 -7.87
CA TYR A 18 8.42 -4.87 -7.43
C TYR A 18 8.47 -4.64 -5.92
N GLU A 19 8.68 -5.70 -5.16
CA GLU A 19 8.82 -5.60 -3.70
C GLU A 19 10.00 -4.69 -3.32
N ALA A 20 11.15 -4.88 -3.95
CA ALA A 20 12.35 -4.08 -3.68
C ALA A 20 12.12 -2.59 -3.99
N MET A 21 11.33 -2.28 -5.01
CA MET A 21 11.00 -0.91 -5.37
C MET A 21 10.05 -0.26 -4.36
N LEU A 22 9.08 -1.02 -3.83
CA LEU A 22 8.08 -0.48 -2.92
C LEU A 22 8.59 -0.24 -1.50
N LYS A 23 9.48 -1.09 -1.00
CA LYS A 23 9.93 -1.00 0.39
C LYS A 23 10.42 0.39 0.81
N PRO A 24 11.32 1.05 0.05
CA PRO A 24 11.76 2.40 0.44
C PRO A 24 10.67 3.45 0.32
N GLU A 25 9.67 3.26 -0.52
CA GLU A 25 8.56 4.19 -0.66
C GLU A 25 7.61 4.11 0.54
N LEU A 26 7.45 2.92 1.11
CA LEU A 26 6.61 2.70 2.29
C LEU A 26 7.33 3.15 3.56
N LEU A 27 8.61 2.83 3.69
CA LEU A 27 9.48 3.31 4.76
C LEU A 27 10.91 3.39 4.23
N PRO A 28 11.60 4.53 4.37
CA PRO A 28 11.23 5.74 5.12
C PRO A 28 10.33 6.73 4.39
N GLY A 29 9.97 6.47 3.12
CA GLY A 29 9.26 7.46 2.30
C GLY A 29 8.02 8.07 2.94
N LEU A 30 7.11 7.24 3.45
CA LEU A 30 5.88 7.70 4.09
C LEU A 30 6.09 8.14 5.55
N GLY A 31 7.23 7.81 6.16
CA GLY A 31 7.47 8.13 7.57
C GLY A 31 7.45 9.62 7.91
N LYS A 32 7.59 10.50 6.91
CA LYS A 32 7.57 11.95 7.08
C LYS A 32 6.20 12.55 6.78
N VAL A 33 5.23 11.74 6.35
CA VAL A 33 3.89 12.22 6.04
C VAL A 33 3.11 12.41 7.35
N PRO A 34 2.53 13.59 7.59
CA PRO A 34 1.73 13.81 8.80
C PRO A 34 0.60 12.80 8.89
N GLY A 35 0.42 12.21 10.07
CA GLY A 35 -0.63 11.23 10.32
C GLY A 35 -0.31 9.81 9.89
N TYR A 36 0.83 9.55 9.28
CA TYR A 36 1.25 8.20 8.93
C TYR A 36 1.57 7.40 10.19
N ARG A 37 1.03 6.18 10.30
CA ARG A 37 1.22 5.31 11.47
C ARG A 37 1.95 4.02 11.17
N GLY A 38 1.91 3.56 9.96
CA GLY A 38 2.59 2.34 9.56
C GLY A 38 2.07 1.80 8.25
N SER A 39 2.70 0.75 7.76
CA SER A 39 2.29 0.10 6.53
C SER A 39 2.66 -1.37 6.54
N PHE A 40 1.93 -2.14 5.74
CA PHE A 40 2.22 -3.54 5.47
C PHE A 40 2.28 -3.73 3.96
N LEU A 41 3.27 -4.50 3.53
CA LEU A 41 3.31 -5.01 2.17
C LEU A 41 3.13 -6.53 2.27
N LEU A 42 2.01 -7.01 1.75
CA LEU A 42 1.67 -8.42 1.77
C LEU A 42 1.80 -8.98 0.36
N ARG A 43 2.16 -10.25 0.24
CA ARG A 43 2.22 -10.90 -1.07
C ARG A 43 1.84 -12.36 -0.94
N ARG A 44 1.26 -12.90 -2.01
CA ARG A 44 0.97 -14.34 -2.10
C ARG A 44 0.98 -14.80 -3.55
N PRO A 45 1.24 -16.08 -3.80
CA PRO A 45 0.98 -16.65 -5.12
C PRO A 45 -0.51 -16.57 -5.45
N ASN A 46 -0.84 -16.23 -6.68
CA ASN A 46 -2.22 -16.12 -7.15
C ASN A 46 -2.30 -16.68 -8.58
N GLY A 47 -2.43 -18.00 -8.70
CA GLY A 47 -2.35 -18.67 -9.98
C GLY A 47 -0.96 -18.49 -10.60
N GLU A 48 -0.91 -17.92 -11.81
CA GLU A 48 0.35 -17.64 -12.51
C GLU A 48 0.93 -16.27 -12.19
N GLU A 49 0.32 -15.57 -11.22
CA GLU A 49 0.74 -14.24 -10.80
C GLU A 49 1.12 -14.22 -9.34
N VAL A 50 1.66 -13.09 -8.90
CA VAL A 50 1.86 -12.79 -7.48
C VAL A 50 0.99 -11.59 -7.15
N GLU A 51 0.13 -11.73 -6.16
CA GLU A 51 -0.69 -10.64 -5.64
C GLU A 51 0.06 -9.89 -4.57
N PHE A 52 0.08 -8.57 -4.68
CA PHE A 52 0.60 -7.68 -3.65
C PHE A 52 -0.55 -6.86 -3.06
N VAL A 53 -0.58 -6.76 -1.74
CA VAL A 53 -1.52 -5.90 -1.04
C VAL A 53 -0.71 -4.88 -0.25
N THR A 54 -0.97 -3.61 -0.50
CA THR A 54 -0.39 -2.52 0.25
C THR A 54 -1.43 -2.02 1.24
N MET A 55 -1.09 -2.01 2.52
CA MET A 55 -1.95 -1.47 3.55
C MET A 55 -1.21 -0.34 4.27
N ILE A 56 -1.78 0.86 4.21
CA ILE A 56 -1.22 2.05 4.87
C ILE A 56 -2.18 2.47 5.97
N ILE A 57 -1.63 2.69 7.17
CA ILE A 57 -2.41 3.11 8.32
C ILE A 57 -2.13 4.58 8.59
N ALA A 58 -3.19 5.38 8.67
CA ALA A 58 -3.14 6.82 8.92
C ALA A 58 -4.09 7.21 10.04
N ASP A 59 -3.84 8.36 10.67
CA ASP A 59 -4.67 8.88 11.75
C ASP A 59 -6.12 9.10 11.33
N SER A 60 -6.34 9.58 10.12
CA SER A 60 -7.67 9.90 9.62
C SER A 60 -7.69 9.94 8.10
N LEU A 61 -8.90 9.92 7.54
CA LEU A 61 -9.10 10.09 6.11
C LEU A 61 -8.62 11.45 5.63
N GLU A 62 -8.74 12.48 6.46
CA GLU A 62 -8.27 13.84 6.14
C GLU A 62 -6.75 13.88 5.90
N HIS A 63 -5.98 13.11 6.68
CA HIS A 63 -4.54 12.99 6.45
C HIS A 63 -4.24 12.32 5.10
N ILE A 64 -5.04 11.36 4.71
CA ILE A 64 -4.92 10.69 3.41
C ILE A 64 -5.22 11.68 2.29
N LYS A 65 -6.33 12.42 2.39
CA LYS A 65 -6.73 13.42 1.39
C LYS A 65 -5.69 14.53 1.23
N ALA A 66 -4.99 14.88 2.30
CA ALA A 66 -3.93 15.89 2.24
C ALA A 66 -2.78 15.47 1.32
N VAL A 67 -2.57 14.17 1.14
CA VAL A 67 -1.53 13.63 0.25
C VAL A 67 -2.09 13.34 -1.15
N THR A 68 -3.26 12.74 -1.23
CA THR A 68 -3.83 12.23 -2.48
C THR A 68 -4.73 13.24 -3.20
N GLY A 69 -5.25 14.25 -2.49
CA GLY A 69 -6.29 15.15 -2.99
C GLY A 69 -7.69 14.56 -2.78
N GLU A 70 -8.69 15.23 -3.32
CA GLU A 70 -10.10 14.83 -3.16
C GLU A 70 -10.41 13.49 -3.84
N ASP A 71 -9.66 13.13 -4.88
CA ASP A 71 -9.83 11.86 -5.58
C ASP A 71 -9.03 10.73 -4.91
N TYR A 72 -9.22 10.58 -3.60
CA TYR A 72 -8.45 9.66 -2.78
C TYR A 72 -8.77 8.18 -3.02
N GLU A 73 -9.87 7.88 -3.70
CA GLU A 73 -10.27 6.50 -4.00
C GLU A 73 -9.66 5.98 -5.32
N THR A 74 -9.09 6.86 -6.13
CA THR A 74 -8.42 6.46 -7.36
C THR A 74 -6.97 6.10 -7.08
N ALA A 75 -6.54 4.94 -7.55
CA ALA A 75 -5.15 4.51 -7.40
C ALA A 75 -4.24 5.38 -8.27
N ILE A 76 -3.11 5.81 -7.68
CA ILE A 76 -2.07 6.52 -8.41
C ILE A 76 -0.94 5.54 -8.63
N VAL A 77 -0.70 5.16 -9.90
CA VAL A 77 0.30 4.16 -10.25
C VAL A 77 1.33 4.81 -11.19
N PRO A 78 2.48 5.25 -10.65
CA PRO A 78 3.54 5.82 -11.47
C PRO A 78 4.06 4.83 -12.53
N ASP A 79 4.60 5.36 -13.62
CA ASP A 79 5.09 4.54 -14.74
C ASP A 79 6.11 3.49 -14.32
N VAL A 80 6.97 3.82 -13.36
CA VAL A 80 7.98 2.88 -12.86
C VAL A 80 7.34 1.62 -12.25
N ARG A 81 6.17 1.77 -11.61
CA ARG A 81 5.42 0.62 -11.07
C ARG A 81 4.69 -0.13 -12.17
N ARG A 82 4.11 0.59 -13.12
CA ARG A 82 3.37 -0.02 -14.24
C ARG A 82 4.21 -0.98 -15.05
N LYS A 83 5.49 -0.72 -15.16
CA LYS A 83 6.42 -1.60 -15.90
C LYS A 83 6.55 -2.97 -15.29
N LEU A 84 6.36 -3.08 -13.98
CA LEU A 84 6.48 -4.34 -13.25
C LEU A 84 5.14 -4.99 -12.96
N LEU A 85 4.04 -4.24 -13.03
CA LEU A 85 2.71 -4.76 -12.76
C LEU A 85 2.09 -5.36 -14.01
N ALA A 86 1.46 -6.53 -13.86
CA ALA A 86 0.67 -7.13 -14.92
C ALA A 86 -0.72 -6.48 -15.02
N HIS A 87 -1.31 -6.21 -13.88
CA HIS A 87 -2.55 -5.43 -13.74
C HIS A 87 -2.68 -4.97 -12.27
N TRP A 88 -3.67 -4.14 -12.00
CA TRP A 88 -3.90 -3.60 -10.67
C TRP A 88 -5.33 -3.10 -10.53
N ASP A 89 -5.79 -2.93 -9.28
CA ASP A 89 -7.07 -2.30 -9.01
C ASP A 89 -6.98 -0.79 -9.25
N GLU A 90 -7.93 -0.26 -9.98
CA GLU A 90 -7.94 1.19 -10.29
C GLU A 90 -8.40 2.03 -9.11
N THR A 91 -9.00 1.40 -8.12
CA THR A 91 -9.48 2.07 -6.92
C THR A 91 -8.82 1.50 -5.68
N VAL A 92 -8.74 2.34 -4.64
CA VAL A 92 -8.28 1.97 -3.31
C VAL A 92 -9.47 1.94 -2.37
N THR A 93 -9.43 1.04 -1.40
CA THR A 93 -10.48 0.92 -0.39
C THR A 93 -9.98 1.44 0.94
N HIS A 94 -10.81 2.21 1.63
CA HIS A 94 -10.51 2.73 2.95
C HIS A 94 -11.44 2.10 3.98
N TYR A 95 -10.85 1.69 5.10
CA TYR A 95 -11.61 1.12 6.23
C TYR A 95 -11.30 1.90 7.49
N GLU A 96 -12.32 2.16 8.29
CA GLU A 96 -12.10 2.62 9.65
C GLU A 96 -11.58 1.46 10.47
N ILE A 97 -10.49 1.67 11.20
CA ILE A 97 -9.94 0.63 12.08
C ILE A 97 -10.72 0.65 13.38
N ALA A 98 -11.52 -0.39 13.60
CA ALA A 98 -12.37 -0.50 14.79
C ALA A 98 -11.55 -0.83 16.03
N SER A 99 -10.49 -1.62 15.89
CA SER A 99 -9.61 -1.96 17.02
C SER A 99 -8.29 -2.53 16.52
N ILE A 100 -7.24 -2.36 17.33
CA ILE A 100 -5.91 -2.92 17.08
C ILE A 100 -5.46 -3.59 18.37
N HIS A 101 -4.98 -4.81 18.27
CA HIS A 101 -4.49 -5.57 19.40
C HIS A 101 -3.17 -6.25 19.06
N GLY A 102 -2.24 -6.26 20.03
CA GLY A 102 -1.06 -7.10 19.98
C GLY A 102 -0.01 -6.76 18.92
N LEU A 103 0.00 -5.54 18.36
CA LEU A 103 0.96 -5.17 17.32
C LEU A 103 2.25 -4.57 17.85
N ALA A 104 2.38 -4.35 19.14
CA ALA A 104 3.60 -3.77 19.72
C ALA A 104 4.80 -4.65 19.41
N GLY A 105 5.85 -4.06 18.80
CA GLY A 105 7.06 -4.77 18.43
C GLY A 105 7.03 -5.48 17.09
N ILE A 106 5.89 -5.53 16.41
CA ILE A 106 5.80 -6.13 15.07
C ILE A 106 6.23 -5.09 14.03
N GLY A 107 7.09 -5.51 13.11
CA GLY A 107 7.59 -4.64 12.04
C GLY A 107 8.60 -3.60 12.50
N GLY A 108 9.04 -3.73 13.73
CA GLY A 108 10.00 -2.82 14.35
C GLY A 108 11.34 -2.81 13.72
#